data_abcab4f18a0ea157d1545ff404edab34
#
_entry.id   abcab4f18a0ea157d1545ff404edab34
#
_cell.length_a   1.000
_cell.length_b   1.000
_cell.length_c   1.000
_cell.angle_alpha   90.00
_cell.angle_beta   90.00
_cell.angle_gamma   90.00
#
_symmetry.space_group_name_H-M   'P 1'
#
loop_
_entity.id
_entity.type
_entity.pdbx_description
1 polymer ?
#
loop_
_entity_poly.entity_id
_entity_poly.type
_entity_poly.pdbx_seq_one_letter_code
_entity_poly.pdbx_strand_id
1 'polypeptide(L)'
;MIFYLLAIVLGFALLVWSADRFVDGAASTAKHLGMPSLLIGILIVGFGTSAPEMVVSAIAAYEGNPALALGNAIGSNIVNIALILGVTAIVSPIMVNSKIVKKEIPLLFLIVLFTGYLLLDNSLTLFEGVILLVGFFALILWSVYTALKSRGDSLESEMDIELKEHSMSLKLGVIWLVFGLILLIVSSRILVWGAVGVAVEFGVSDLIIGLTIVALGTSLPELAASVIAARKGEHDIAIGNVVGSNMFNLLAVIGIAVVIAPMNNIPLEVLKRDWIVMLLLTIALFAMAYGFRGRDGRINRVEGTILILCYVAYNTYLGMNLVNS
;
A
#
# COMPACT_ATOMS: atom_id res chain seq x y z
N MET A 1 -18.87 21.58 13.05
CA MET A 1 -19.48 20.99 11.83
C MET A 1 -19.01 21.62 10.51
N ILE A 2 -19.24 22.93 10.19
CA ILE A 2 -18.93 23.50 8.85
C ILE A 2 -17.44 23.42 8.47
N PHE A 3 -16.53 23.67 9.40
CA PHE A 3 -15.09 23.55 9.15
C PHE A 3 -14.65 22.12 8.84
N TYR A 4 -15.25 21.11 9.49
CA TYR A 4 -14.97 19.70 9.20
C TYR A 4 -15.46 19.30 7.81
N LEU A 5 -16.66 19.73 7.42
CA LEU A 5 -17.17 19.49 6.07
C LEU A 5 -16.31 20.17 5.00
N LEU A 6 -15.88 21.41 5.24
CA LEU A 6 -14.93 22.10 4.35
C LEU A 6 -13.59 21.34 4.25
N ALA A 7 -13.06 20.85 5.38
CA ALA A 7 -11.83 20.07 5.41
C ALA A 7 -11.97 18.77 4.61
N ILE A 8 -13.11 18.07 4.69
CA ILE A 8 -13.37 16.87 3.89
C ILE A 8 -13.38 17.22 2.41
N VAL A 9 -14.13 18.22 1.98
CA VAL A 9 -14.26 18.59 0.56
C VAL A 9 -12.93 19.08 -0.01
N LEU A 10 -12.27 20.02 0.69
CA LEU A 10 -10.99 20.57 0.24
C LEU A 10 -9.87 19.56 0.34
N GLY A 11 -9.84 18.75 1.42
CA GLY A 11 -8.89 17.66 1.59
C GLY A 11 -9.01 16.62 0.47
N PHE A 12 -10.24 16.23 0.11
CA PHE A 12 -10.48 15.30 -0.99
C PHE A 12 -10.07 15.87 -2.35
N ALA A 13 -10.44 17.11 -2.64
CA ALA A 13 -10.06 17.78 -3.90
C ALA A 13 -8.52 17.90 -4.01
N LEU A 14 -7.85 18.29 -2.92
CA LEU A 14 -6.39 18.39 -2.87
C LEU A 14 -5.73 17.01 -2.96
N LEU A 15 -6.32 15.97 -2.34
CA LEU A 15 -5.83 14.59 -2.40
C LEU A 15 -5.80 14.08 -3.85
N VAL A 16 -6.91 14.23 -4.57
CA VAL A 16 -7.01 13.80 -5.97
C VAL A 16 -6.03 14.58 -6.86
N TRP A 17 -5.95 15.89 -6.68
CA TRP A 17 -5.04 16.72 -7.45
C TRP A 17 -3.57 16.41 -7.17
N SER A 18 -3.19 16.22 -5.90
CA SER A 18 -1.82 15.88 -5.53
C SER A 18 -1.43 14.50 -6.00
N ALA A 19 -2.35 13.51 -5.96
CA ALA A 19 -2.13 12.18 -6.52
C ALA A 19 -1.86 12.23 -8.03
N ASP A 20 -2.61 13.06 -8.77
CA ASP A 20 -2.42 13.27 -10.19
C ASP A 20 -0.99 13.77 -10.52
N ARG A 21 -0.53 14.78 -9.78
CA ARG A 21 0.83 15.35 -9.94
C ARG A 21 1.93 14.40 -9.47
N PHE A 22 1.68 13.70 -8.39
CA PHE A 22 2.61 12.71 -7.86
C PHE A 22 2.86 11.56 -8.85
N VAL A 23 1.79 11.00 -9.43
CA VAL A 23 1.88 9.93 -10.44
C VAL A 23 2.59 10.41 -11.70
N ASP A 24 2.28 11.62 -12.20
CA ASP A 24 2.99 12.22 -13.33
C ASP A 24 4.48 12.39 -13.05
N GLY A 25 4.82 12.87 -11.84
CA GLY A 25 6.20 12.99 -11.39
C GLY A 25 6.92 11.65 -11.32
N ALA A 26 6.25 10.62 -10.80
CA ALA A 26 6.78 9.26 -10.70
C ALA A 26 7.02 8.65 -12.09
N ALA A 27 6.03 8.68 -12.97
CA ALA A 27 6.13 8.14 -14.34
C ALA A 27 7.23 8.87 -15.16
N SER A 28 7.27 10.20 -15.09
CA SER A 28 8.30 10.99 -15.77
C SER A 28 9.70 10.71 -15.24
N THR A 29 9.86 10.58 -13.91
CA THR A 29 11.14 10.24 -13.29
C THR A 29 11.61 8.84 -13.69
N ALA A 30 10.70 7.85 -13.70
CA ALA A 30 10.97 6.49 -14.15
C ALA A 30 11.55 6.50 -15.57
N LYS A 31 10.86 7.20 -16.47
CA LYS A 31 11.23 7.32 -17.89
C LYS A 31 12.64 7.91 -18.07
N HIS A 32 12.94 9.04 -17.42
CA HIS A 32 14.25 9.68 -17.54
C HIS A 32 15.39 8.88 -16.91
N LEU A 33 15.10 8.12 -15.85
CA LEU A 33 16.09 7.27 -15.19
C LEU A 33 16.25 5.92 -15.91
N GLY A 34 15.44 5.61 -16.92
CA GLY A 34 15.41 4.31 -17.59
C GLY A 34 15.04 3.18 -16.63
N MET A 35 14.21 3.48 -15.62
CA MET A 35 13.72 2.48 -14.66
C MET A 35 12.36 1.96 -15.10
N PRO A 36 12.10 0.65 -14.98
CA PRO A 36 10.76 0.11 -15.18
C PRO A 36 9.73 0.77 -14.27
N SER A 37 8.55 1.14 -14.80
CA SER A 37 7.46 1.80 -14.05
C SER A 37 7.04 1.01 -12.80
N LEU A 38 7.10 -0.33 -12.85
CA LEU A 38 6.83 -1.18 -11.69
C LEU A 38 7.80 -0.92 -10.53
N LEU A 39 9.11 -0.78 -10.80
CA LEU A 39 10.09 -0.53 -9.74
C LEU A 39 9.94 0.86 -9.13
N ILE A 40 9.52 1.85 -9.92
CA ILE A 40 9.11 3.16 -9.39
C ILE A 40 7.86 3.01 -8.50
N GLY A 41 6.86 2.24 -8.94
CA GLY A 41 5.69 1.92 -8.15
C GLY A 41 6.05 1.29 -6.79
N ILE A 42 6.94 0.31 -6.78
CA ILE A 42 7.38 -0.36 -5.55
C ILE A 42 8.25 0.57 -4.69
N LEU A 43 9.38 1.05 -5.25
CA LEU A 43 10.43 1.71 -4.45
C LEU A 43 10.11 3.14 -4.06
N ILE A 44 9.42 3.88 -4.92
CA ILE A 44 9.22 5.32 -4.70
C ILE A 44 7.78 5.60 -4.28
N VAL A 45 6.83 5.09 -5.05
CA VAL A 45 5.42 5.31 -4.74
C VAL A 45 5.04 4.53 -3.48
N GLY A 46 5.27 3.21 -3.45
CA GLY A 46 4.94 2.36 -2.30
C GLY A 46 5.67 2.76 -1.02
N PHE A 47 6.98 3.05 -1.08
CA PHE A 47 7.72 3.52 0.10
C PHE A 47 7.22 4.89 0.58
N GLY A 48 6.99 5.82 -0.35
CA GLY A 48 6.57 7.17 0.00
C GLY A 48 5.17 7.21 0.62
N THR A 49 4.23 6.45 0.06
CA THR A 49 2.86 6.39 0.57
C THR A 49 2.77 5.60 1.88
N SER A 50 3.62 4.58 2.10
CA SER A 50 3.68 3.82 3.36
C SER A 50 4.51 4.49 4.47
N ALA A 51 5.12 5.66 4.22
CA ALA A 51 5.83 6.40 5.26
C ALA A 51 4.94 6.79 6.46
N PRO A 52 3.68 7.22 6.29
CA PRO A 52 2.75 7.45 7.40
C PRO A 52 2.55 6.23 8.28
N GLU A 53 2.40 5.03 7.70
CA GLU A 53 2.25 3.78 8.42
C GLU A 53 3.49 3.46 9.27
N MET A 54 4.69 3.66 8.72
CA MET A 54 5.94 3.47 9.45
C MET A 54 6.05 4.41 10.64
N VAL A 55 5.70 5.70 10.47
CA VAL A 55 5.76 6.71 11.52
C VAL A 55 4.71 6.42 12.60
N VAL A 56 3.46 6.14 12.23
CA VAL A 56 2.38 5.83 13.18
C VAL A 56 2.74 4.59 14.00
N SER A 57 3.26 3.54 13.37
CA SER A 57 3.64 2.30 14.04
C SER A 57 4.86 2.47 14.93
N ALA A 58 5.85 3.28 14.53
CA ALA A 58 6.99 3.63 15.36
C ALA A 58 6.56 4.38 16.63
N ILE A 59 5.67 5.36 16.49
CA ILE A 59 5.12 6.12 17.62
C ILE A 59 4.31 5.19 18.54
N ALA A 60 3.42 4.37 18.01
CA ALA A 60 2.62 3.43 18.77
C ALA A 60 3.50 2.45 19.59
N ALA A 61 4.55 1.92 18.96
CA ALA A 61 5.51 1.04 19.65
C ALA A 61 6.29 1.80 20.74
N TYR A 62 6.73 3.03 20.47
CA TYR A 62 7.42 3.88 21.46
C TYR A 62 6.54 4.23 22.65
N GLU A 63 5.25 4.43 22.44
CA GLU A 63 4.25 4.68 23.48
C GLU A 63 3.82 3.41 24.23
N GLY A 64 4.44 2.26 23.94
CA GLY A 64 4.19 0.98 24.63
C GLY A 64 2.99 0.21 24.09
N ASN A 65 2.53 0.52 22.89
CA ASN A 65 1.44 -0.18 22.19
C ASN A 65 1.89 -0.84 20.86
N PRO A 66 2.85 -1.78 20.89
CA PRO A 66 3.33 -2.43 19.67
C PRO A 66 2.25 -3.31 18.99
N ALA A 67 1.23 -3.75 19.72
CA ALA A 67 0.10 -4.49 19.17
C ALA A 67 -0.69 -3.65 18.16
N LEU A 68 -0.83 -2.34 18.41
CA LEU A 68 -1.43 -1.40 17.45
C LEU A 68 -0.61 -1.34 16.15
N ALA A 69 0.72 -1.31 16.25
CA ALA A 69 1.60 -1.30 15.08
C ALA A 69 1.48 -2.59 14.25
N LEU A 70 1.41 -3.75 14.90
CA LEU A 70 1.19 -5.04 14.23
C LEU A 70 -0.17 -5.08 13.53
N GLY A 71 -1.23 -4.62 14.21
CA GLY A 71 -2.57 -4.49 13.65
C GLY A 71 -2.61 -3.54 12.46
N ASN A 72 -1.92 -2.39 12.54
CA ASN A 72 -1.77 -1.45 11.44
C ASN A 72 -1.09 -2.11 10.23
N ALA A 73 0.03 -2.81 10.40
CA ALA A 73 0.74 -3.44 9.29
C ALA A 73 -0.08 -4.53 8.58
N ILE A 74 -0.68 -5.46 9.33
CA ILE A 74 -1.51 -6.53 8.75
C ILE A 74 -2.81 -5.95 8.17
N GLY A 75 -3.45 -5.01 8.87
CA GLY A 75 -4.66 -4.34 8.43
C GLY A 75 -4.45 -3.56 7.13
N SER A 76 -3.36 -2.78 7.03
CA SER A 76 -3.01 -2.06 5.79
C SER A 76 -2.77 -3.02 4.61
N ASN A 77 -2.19 -4.20 4.83
CA ASN A 77 -2.05 -5.20 3.78
C ASN A 77 -3.40 -5.73 3.29
N ILE A 78 -4.34 -5.96 4.20
CA ILE A 78 -5.71 -6.35 3.85
C ILE A 78 -6.42 -5.21 3.10
N VAL A 79 -6.30 -3.97 3.57
CA VAL A 79 -6.84 -2.76 2.90
C VAL A 79 -6.26 -2.62 1.50
N ASN A 80 -4.95 -2.73 1.36
CA ASN A 80 -4.25 -2.56 0.08
C ASN A 80 -4.73 -3.55 -0.99
N ILE A 81 -4.87 -4.82 -0.66
CA ILE A 81 -5.33 -5.82 -1.64
C ILE A 81 -6.85 -5.77 -1.80
N ALA A 82 -7.60 -5.79 -0.70
CA ALA A 82 -9.04 -5.97 -0.79
C ALA A 82 -9.77 -4.68 -1.18
N LEU A 83 -9.42 -3.54 -0.58
CA LEU A 83 -10.09 -2.28 -0.83
C LEU A 83 -9.41 -1.48 -1.96
N ILE A 84 -8.11 -1.20 -1.82
CA ILE A 84 -7.42 -0.29 -2.77
C ILE A 84 -7.37 -0.90 -4.15
N LEU A 85 -6.88 -2.13 -4.27
CA LEU A 85 -6.84 -2.81 -5.56
C LEU A 85 -8.26 -3.08 -6.09
N GLY A 86 -9.23 -3.41 -5.21
CA GLY A 86 -10.62 -3.58 -5.53
C GLY A 86 -11.25 -2.32 -6.15
N VAL A 87 -11.13 -1.17 -5.48
CA VAL A 87 -11.61 0.13 -5.98
C VAL A 87 -10.90 0.51 -7.28
N THR A 88 -9.58 0.37 -7.31
CA THR A 88 -8.78 0.68 -8.50
C THR A 88 -9.24 -0.12 -9.71
N ALA A 89 -9.45 -1.43 -9.56
CA ALA A 89 -9.89 -2.31 -10.65
C ALA A 89 -11.33 -2.02 -11.11
N ILE A 90 -12.21 -1.56 -10.23
CA ILE A 90 -13.57 -1.12 -10.61
C ILE A 90 -13.51 0.16 -11.43
N VAL A 91 -12.71 1.14 -11.00
CA VAL A 91 -12.54 2.43 -11.71
C VAL A 91 -11.85 2.21 -13.05
N SER A 92 -10.71 1.52 -13.05
CA SER A 92 -9.93 1.18 -14.24
C SER A 92 -9.37 -0.23 -14.10
N PRO A 93 -9.81 -1.21 -14.92
CA PRO A 93 -9.24 -2.55 -14.89
C PRO A 93 -7.73 -2.53 -15.05
N ILE A 94 -7.02 -3.26 -14.20
CA ILE A 94 -5.57 -3.22 -14.13
C ILE A 94 -5.00 -4.33 -15.02
N MET A 95 -4.24 -3.94 -16.04
CA MET A 95 -3.49 -4.89 -16.86
C MET A 95 -2.20 -5.28 -16.14
N VAL A 96 -1.92 -6.58 -16.10
CA VAL A 96 -0.75 -7.12 -15.43
C VAL A 96 0.14 -7.78 -16.48
N ASN A 97 0.86 -6.96 -17.23
CA ASN A 97 1.67 -7.42 -18.37
C ASN A 97 3.12 -7.72 -18.02
N SER A 98 3.57 -7.33 -16.86
CA SER A 98 4.99 -7.33 -16.54
C SER A 98 5.51 -8.71 -16.17
N LYS A 99 6.60 -9.15 -16.83
CA LYS A 99 7.39 -10.31 -16.39
C LYS A 99 7.90 -10.14 -14.96
N ILE A 100 8.04 -8.90 -14.51
CA ILE A 100 8.54 -8.53 -13.18
C ILE A 100 7.49 -8.81 -12.11
N VAL A 101 6.18 -8.63 -12.40
CA VAL A 101 5.08 -8.97 -11.48
C VAL A 101 5.12 -10.45 -11.11
N LYS A 102 5.55 -11.32 -12.04
CA LYS A 102 5.74 -12.76 -11.77
C LYS A 102 6.88 -13.06 -10.78
N LYS A 103 7.72 -12.07 -10.45
CA LYS A 103 8.77 -12.18 -9.43
C LYS A 103 8.35 -11.49 -8.13
N GLU A 104 7.74 -10.31 -8.23
CA GLU A 104 7.41 -9.49 -7.05
C GLU A 104 6.23 -10.07 -6.26
N ILE A 105 5.19 -10.58 -6.93
CA ILE A 105 4.06 -11.21 -6.22
C ILE A 105 4.48 -12.51 -5.51
N PRO A 106 5.25 -13.44 -6.12
CA PRO A 106 5.83 -14.57 -5.39
C PRO A 106 6.72 -14.16 -4.22
N LEU A 107 7.50 -13.07 -4.35
CA LEU A 107 8.31 -12.55 -3.26
C LEU A 107 7.43 -12.03 -2.11
N LEU A 108 6.40 -11.26 -2.42
CA LEU A 108 5.40 -10.86 -1.41
C LEU A 108 4.80 -12.08 -0.71
N PHE A 109 4.42 -13.12 -1.47
CA PHE A 109 3.89 -14.36 -0.90
C PHE A 109 4.87 -15.03 0.05
N LEU A 110 6.16 -15.09 -0.30
CA LEU A 110 7.22 -15.61 0.58
C LEU A 110 7.37 -14.78 1.85
N ILE A 111 7.31 -13.43 1.75
CA ILE A 111 7.36 -12.53 2.90
C ILE A 111 6.14 -12.74 3.81
N VAL A 112 4.93 -12.92 3.24
CA VAL A 112 3.71 -13.24 4.00
C VAL A 112 3.87 -14.57 4.75
N LEU A 113 4.39 -15.61 4.09
CA LEU A 113 4.64 -16.91 4.75
C LEU A 113 5.70 -16.79 5.84
N PHE A 114 6.77 -16.04 5.58
CA PHE A 114 7.83 -15.82 6.56
C PHE A 114 7.33 -15.08 7.80
N THR A 115 6.56 -14.02 7.63
CA THR A 115 5.95 -13.31 8.77
C THR A 115 4.96 -14.18 9.54
N GLY A 116 4.20 -15.04 8.86
CA GLY A 116 3.35 -16.03 9.52
C GLY A 116 4.15 -17.06 10.33
N TYR A 117 5.30 -17.49 9.81
CA TYR A 117 6.21 -18.37 10.54
C TYR A 117 6.73 -17.72 11.83
N LEU A 118 7.12 -16.43 11.78
CA LEU A 118 7.56 -15.71 12.98
C LEU A 118 6.44 -15.55 14.03
N LEU A 119 5.17 -15.51 13.62
CA LEU A 119 4.02 -15.38 14.53
C LEU A 119 3.58 -16.70 15.17
N LEU A 120 4.17 -17.86 14.80
CA LEU A 120 3.70 -19.18 15.27
C LEU A 120 3.81 -19.38 16.80
N ASP A 121 4.80 -18.77 17.43
CA ASP A 121 5.01 -18.86 18.89
C ASP A 121 4.30 -17.74 19.66
N ASN A 122 3.49 -16.91 18.97
CA ASN A 122 2.77 -15.76 19.50
C ASN A 122 3.67 -14.70 20.14
N SER A 123 4.91 -14.58 19.67
CA SER A 123 5.86 -13.57 20.09
C SER A 123 6.58 -12.97 18.91
N LEU A 124 7.15 -11.78 19.07
CA LEU A 124 8.09 -11.18 18.13
C LEU A 124 9.23 -10.57 18.93
N THR A 125 10.38 -11.19 18.84
CA THR A 125 11.59 -10.81 19.57
C THR A 125 12.35 -9.68 18.86
N LEU A 126 13.23 -9.00 19.60
CA LEU A 126 14.14 -8.01 18.99
C LEU A 126 14.94 -8.59 17.80
N PHE A 127 15.37 -9.85 17.91
CA PHE A 127 16.14 -10.50 16.85
C PHE A 127 15.31 -10.66 15.58
N GLU A 128 14.04 -11.03 15.69
CA GLU A 128 13.12 -11.13 14.57
C GLU A 128 12.80 -9.78 13.95
N GLY A 129 12.64 -8.74 14.78
CA GLY A 129 12.53 -7.36 14.29
C GLY A 129 13.74 -6.92 13.46
N VAL A 130 14.95 -7.25 13.92
CA VAL A 130 16.18 -6.99 13.16
C VAL A 130 16.22 -7.77 11.87
N ILE A 131 15.82 -9.06 11.86
CA ILE A 131 15.74 -9.87 10.63
C ILE A 131 14.76 -9.24 9.62
N LEU A 132 13.61 -8.77 10.06
CA LEU A 132 12.64 -8.09 9.19
C LEU A 132 13.24 -6.82 8.59
N LEU A 133 13.92 -5.98 9.37
CA LEU A 133 14.59 -4.78 8.86
C LEU A 133 15.74 -5.10 7.90
N VAL A 134 16.54 -6.13 8.20
CA VAL A 134 17.58 -6.61 7.27
C VAL A 134 16.94 -7.08 5.96
N GLY A 135 15.83 -7.82 6.03
CA GLY A 135 15.03 -8.22 4.87
C GLY A 135 14.52 -7.02 4.06
N PHE A 136 14.05 -5.97 4.74
CA PHE A 136 13.64 -4.73 4.12
C PHE A 136 14.77 -4.04 3.35
N PHE A 137 15.92 -3.84 3.97
CA PHE A 137 17.07 -3.23 3.29
C PHE A 137 17.61 -4.11 2.17
N ALA A 138 17.62 -5.44 2.34
CA ALA A 138 17.98 -6.39 1.28
C ALA A 138 17.02 -6.28 0.08
N LEU A 139 15.70 -6.17 0.32
CA LEU A 139 14.69 -5.94 -0.70
C LEU A 139 14.97 -4.64 -1.47
N ILE A 140 15.19 -3.53 -0.77
CA ILE A 140 15.50 -2.23 -1.40
C ILE A 140 16.77 -2.34 -2.26
N LEU A 141 17.86 -2.88 -1.72
CA LEU A 141 19.13 -3.03 -2.44
C LEU A 141 18.98 -3.92 -3.68
N TRP A 142 18.26 -5.05 -3.56
CA TRP A 142 18.00 -5.96 -4.67
C TRP A 142 17.14 -5.29 -5.75
N SER A 143 16.10 -4.55 -5.37
CA SER A 143 15.26 -3.82 -6.31
C SER A 143 16.02 -2.73 -7.03
N VAL A 144 16.88 -1.95 -6.33
CA VAL A 144 17.75 -0.94 -6.93
C VAL A 144 18.76 -1.61 -7.89
N TYR A 145 19.40 -2.71 -7.47
CA TYR A 145 20.31 -3.45 -8.33
C TYR A 145 19.63 -3.94 -9.61
N THR A 146 18.43 -4.50 -9.48
CA THR A 146 17.63 -4.96 -10.62
C THR A 146 17.25 -3.81 -11.56
N ALA A 147 16.87 -2.65 -10.99
CA ALA A 147 16.57 -1.44 -11.75
C ALA A 147 17.78 -0.96 -12.57
N LEU A 148 18.96 -0.95 -11.96
CA LEU A 148 20.20 -0.52 -12.62
C LEU A 148 20.62 -1.51 -13.73
N LYS A 149 20.41 -2.82 -13.52
CA LYS A 149 20.74 -3.85 -14.50
C LYS A 149 19.80 -3.85 -15.70
N SER A 150 18.51 -3.59 -15.50
CA SER A 150 17.50 -3.58 -16.58
C SER A 150 17.62 -2.37 -17.52
N ARG A 151 18.43 -1.37 -17.20
CA ARG A 151 18.71 -0.22 -18.07
C ARG A 151 19.28 -0.59 -19.46
N GLY A 152 19.90 -1.76 -19.60
CA GLY A 152 20.48 -2.21 -20.87
C GLY A 152 19.53 -2.92 -21.81
N ASP A 153 18.48 -3.57 -21.28
CA ASP A 153 17.60 -4.45 -22.07
C ASP A 153 16.27 -3.80 -22.51
N SER A 154 15.84 -2.72 -21.85
CA SER A 154 14.56 -2.05 -22.13
C SER A 154 14.68 -0.82 -23.03
N LEU A 155 15.90 -0.39 -23.37
CA LEU A 155 16.15 0.87 -24.09
C LEU A 155 15.89 0.82 -25.59
N GLU A 156 15.83 -0.36 -26.20
CA GLU A 156 15.76 -0.45 -27.68
C GLU A 156 14.37 -0.70 -28.27
N SER A 157 13.39 -1.22 -27.53
CA SER A 157 12.13 -1.64 -28.18
C SER A 157 10.83 -0.94 -27.74
N GLU A 158 10.81 -0.24 -26.61
CA GLU A 158 9.59 0.45 -26.14
C GLU A 158 9.72 1.98 -26.12
N MET A 159 10.94 2.52 -26.15
CA MET A 159 11.18 3.97 -26.07
C MET A 159 10.86 4.77 -27.33
N ASP A 160 10.81 4.14 -28.51
CA ASP A 160 10.63 4.87 -29.78
C ASP A 160 9.17 5.19 -30.12
N ILE A 161 8.20 4.53 -29.52
CA ILE A 161 6.77 4.67 -29.90
C ILE A 161 6.01 5.60 -28.93
N GLU A 162 6.38 5.68 -27.65
CA GLU A 162 5.66 6.44 -26.61
C GLU A 162 6.29 7.81 -26.27
N LEU A 163 7.42 8.14 -26.89
CA LEU A 163 8.24 9.30 -26.53
C LEU A 163 7.65 10.68 -26.91
N LYS A 164 6.49 10.73 -27.57
CA LYS A 164 6.04 12.01 -28.19
C LYS A 164 4.97 12.79 -27.46
N GLU A 165 4.31 12.29 -26.43
CA GLU A 165 3.08 12.98 -26.02
C GLU A 165 3.03 13.63 -24.62
N HIS A 166 3.91 13.66 -23.73
CA HIS A 166 3.85 14.45 -22.46
C HIS A 166 5.06 14.21 -21.55
N SER A 167 6.27 14.47 -22.01
CA SER A 167 7.43 14.35 -21.13
C SER A 167 7.73 15.65 -20.39
N MET A 168 7.41 15.72 -19.10
CA MET A 168 8.01 16.71 -18.21
C MET A 168 9.54 16.53 -18.22
N SER A 169 10.29 17.63 -18.01
CA SER A 169 11.74 17.51 -17.76
C SER A 169 12.00 16.72 -16.47
N LEU A 170 13.13 16.02 -16.39
CA LEU A 170 13.50 15.26 -15.17
C LEU A 170 13.40 16.11 -13.91
N LYS A 171 13.88 17.36 -13.96
CA LYS A 171 13.80 18.29 -12.82
C LYS A 171 12.36 18.51 -12.36
N LEU A 172 11.45 18.75 -13.29
CA LEU A 172 10.03 18.95 -12.98
C LEU A 172 9.37 17.64 -12.51
N GLY A 173 9.75 16.49 -13.09
CA GLY A 173 9.31 15.16 -12.65
C GLY A 173 9.70 14.90 -11.19
N VAL A 174 10.96 15.14 -10.82
CA VAL A 174 11.42 14.97 -9.43
C VAL A 174 10.74 15.97 -8.48
N ILE A 175 10.52 17.22 -8.91
CA ILE A 175 9.79 18.21 -8.08
C ILE A 175 8.37 17.72 -7.81
N TRP A 176 7.63 17.28 -8.84
CA TRP A 176 6.26 16.78 -8.65
C TRP A 176 6.21 15.46 -7.89
N LEU A 177 7.22 14.59 -8.03
CA LEU A 177 7.35 13.39 -7.24
C LEU A 177 7.44 13.71 -5.73
N VAL A 178 8.36 14.60 -5.34
CA VAL A 178 8.57 14.93 -3.92
C VAL A 178 7.46 15.81 -3.39
N PHE A 179 7.12 16.89 -4.08
CA PHE A 179 6.12 17.85 -3.62
C PHE A 179 4.70 17.28 -3.68
N GLY A 180 4.41 16.51 -4.74
CA GLY A 180 3.15 15.77 -4.86
C GLY A 180 2.95 14.77 -3.73
N LEU A 181 3.99 14.03 -3.33
CA LEU A 181 3.94 13.12 -2.17
C LEU A 181 3.65 13.87 -0.87
N ILE A 182 4.36 14.97 -0.60
CA ILE A 182 4.13 15.77 0.60
C ILE A 182 2.68 16.27 0.64
N LEU A 183 2.19 16.82 -0.47
CA LEU A 183 0.81 17.31 -0.56
C LEU A 183 -0.21 16.17 -0.41
N LEU A 184 0.08 14.99 -0.95
CA LEU A 184 -0.76 13.80 -0.86
C LEU A 184 -0.93 13.38 0.62
N ILE A 185 0.16 13.33 1.38
CA ILE A 185 0.13 13.02 2.81
C ILE A 185 -0.61 14.11 3.61
N VAL A 186 -0.32 15.38 3.34
CA VAL A 186 -0.98 16.52 4.03
C VAL A 186 -2.47 16.54 3.76
N SER A 187 -2.88 16.37 2.50
CA SER A 187 -4.30 16.36 2.12
C SER A 187 -5.07 15.19 2.74
N SER A 188 -4.45 13.99 2.80
CA SER A 188 -5.00 12.84 3.52
C SER A 188 -5.25 13.18 5.00
N ARG A 189 -4.28 13.79 5.68
CA ARG A 189 -4.42 14.20 7.09
C ARG A 189 -5.53 15.22 7.30
N ILE A 190 -5.67 16.21 6.41
CA ILE A 190 -6.75 17.20 6.45
C ILE A 190 -8.12 16.52 6.29
N LEU A 191 -8.24 15.60 5.33
CA LEU A 191 -9.46 14.85 5.08
C LEU A 191 -9.86 14.02 6.31
N VAL A 192 -8.91 13.25 6.88
CA VAL A 192 -9.13 12.42 8.06
C VAL A 192 -9.53 13.26 9.26
N TRP A 193 -8.86 14.40 9.52
CA TRP A 193 -9.22 15.33 10.58
C TRP A 193 -10.66 15.83 10.45
N GLY A 194 -11.08 16.17 9.24
CA GLY A 194 -12.45 16.56 8.96
C GLY A 194 -13.45 15.43 9.21
N ALA A 195 -13.14 14.21 8.73
CA ALA A 195 -14.02 13.05 8.88
C ALA A 195 -14.17 12.62 10.36
N VAL A 196 -13.06 12.61 11.12
CA VAL A 196 -13.06 12.36 12.56
C VAL A 196 -13.90 13.41 13.29
N GLY A 197 -13.71 14.71 12.98
CA GLY A 197 -14.47 15.78 13.60
C GLY A 197 -15.98 15.67 13.37
N VAL A 198 -16.41 15.29 12.16
CA VAL A 198 -17.82 14.99 11.86
C VAL A 198 -18.31 13.79 12.68
N ALA A 199 -17.57 12.70 12.70
CA ALA A 199 -17.96 11.49 13.43
C ALA A 199 -18.12 11.73 14.94
N VAL A 200 -17.21 12.49 15.55
CA VAL A 200 -17.30 12.91 16.96
C VAL A 200 -18.56 13.75 17.22
N GLU A 201 -18.90 14.71 16.34
CA GLU A 201 -20.13 15.50 16.50
C GLU A 201 -21.40 14.65 16.36
N PHE A 202 -21.35 13.52 15.63
CA PHE A 202 -22.44 12.54 15.57
C PHE A 202 -22.44 11.53 16.73
N GLY A 203 -21.51 11.66 17.68
CA GLY A 203 -21.43 10.78 18.86
C GLY A 203 -20.86 9.40 18.57
N VAL A 204 -20.13 9.23 17.47
CA VAL A 204 -19.41 7.99 17.18
C VAL A 204 -18.27 7.83 18.17
N SER A 205 -18.12 6.64 18.76
CA SER A 205 -17.06 6.40 19.76
C SER A 205 -15.66 6.47 19.14
N ASP A 206 -14.67 6.90 19.95
CA ASP A 206 -13.27 6.99 19.53
C ASP A 206 -12.72 5.64 19.03
N LEU A 207 -13.18 4.53 19.61
CA LEU A 207 -12.81 3.18 19.18
C LEU A 207 -13.25 2.91 17.74
N ILE A 208 -14.50 3.21 17.39
CA ILE A 208 -15.03 3.03 16.02
C ILE A 208 -14.31 3.96 15.06
N ILE A 209 -14.07 5.22 15.45
CA ILE A 209 -13.32 6.19 14.64
C ILE A 209 -11.92 5.67 14.34
N GLY A 210 -11.21 5.15 15.37
CA GLY A 210 -9.86 4.61 15.22
C GLY A 210 -9.80 3.40 14.29
N LEU A 211 -10.72 2.43 14.48
CA LEU A 211 -10.75 1.19 13.69
C LEU A 211 -11.21 1.38 12.25
N THR A 212 -11.93 2.46 11.94
CA THR A 212 -12.49 2.71 10.60
C THR A 212 -11.87 3.90 9.91
N ILE A 213 -12.14 5.12 10.40
CA ILE A 213 -11.77 6.37 9.70
C ILE A 213 -10.25 6.57 9.73
N VAL A 214 -9.60 6.35 10.88
CA VAL A 214 -8.16 6.56 10.99
C VAL A 214 -7.39 5.47 10.25
N ALA A 215 -7.78 4.20 10.41
CA ALA A 215 -7.13 3.08 9.73
C ALA A 215 -7.23 3.20 8.20
N LEU A 216 -8.41 3.55 7.69
CA LEU A 216 -8.59 3.82 6.26
C LEU A 216 -7.81 5.07 5.83
N GLY A 217 -7.75 6.06 6.70
CA GLY A 217 -7.14 7.37 6.41
C GLY A 217 -5.64 7.33 6.17
N THR A 218 -4.90 6.42 6.84
CA THR A 218 -3.46 6.25 6.58
C THR A 218 -3.21 5.66 5.20
N SER A 219 -4.12 4.84 4.67
CA SER A 219 -4.02 4.21 3.35
C SER A 219 -4.69 5.03 2.21
N LEU A 220 -5.17 6.24 2.48
CA LEU A 220 -5.71 7.14 1.43
C LEU A 220 -4.67 7.59 0.39
N PRO A 221 -3.40 7.85 0.76
CA PRO A 221 -2.34 8.12 -0.21
C PRO A 221 -2.17 6.98 -1.21
N GLU A 222 -2.12 5.74 -0.73
CA GLU A 222 -2.01 4.54 -1.58
C GLU A 222 -3.22 4.40 -2.50
N LEU A 223 -4.43 4.60 -1.97
CA LEU A 223 -5.67 4.54 -2.76
C LEU A 223 -5.66 5.57 -3.88
N ALA A 224 -5.37 6.83 -3.55
CA ALA A 224 -5.38 7.91 -4.52
C ALA A 224 -4.30 7.69 -5.59
N ALA A 225 -3.08 7.34 -5.20
CA ALA A 225 -1.98 7.06 -6.13
C ALA A 225 -2.32 5.89 -7.06
N SER A 226 -2.83 4.75 -6.54
CA SER A 226 -3.17 3.58 -7.34
C SER A 226 -4.31 3.85 -8.32
N VAL A 227 -5.38 4.51 -7.88
CA VAL A 227 -6.53 4.86 -8.75
C VAL A 227 -6.10 5.81 -9.87
N ILE A 228 -5.32 6.85 -9.56
CA ILE A 228 -4.86 7.80 -10.57
C ILE A 228 -3.88 7.15 -11.54
N ALA A 229 -2.93 6.34 -11.05
CA ALA A 229 -2.00 5.60 -11.91
C ALA A 229 -2.76 4.69 -12.91
N ALA A 230 -3.70 3.89 -12.42
CA ALA A 230 -4.51 3.02 -13.28
C ALA A 230 -5.37 3.80 -14.30
N ARG A 231 -5.92 4.96 -13.91
CA ARG A 231 -6.66 5.84 -14.84
C ARG A 231 -5.78 6.46 -15.93
N LYS A 232 -4.50 6.67 -15.64
CA LYS A 232 -3.52 7.19 -16.60
C LYS A 232 -2.91 6.09 -17.48
N GLY A 233 -3.30 4.82 -17.29
CA GLY A 233 -2.70 3.69 -17.99
C GLY A 233 -1.39 3.19 -17.37
N GLU A 234 -0.92 3.81 -16.28
CA GLU A 234 0.28 3.42 -15.54
C GLU A 234 -0.02 2.23 -14.60
N HIS A 235 -0.45 1.11 -15.20
CA HIS A 235 -0.90 -0.08 -14.46
C HIS A 235 0.21 -0.70 -13.61
N ASP A 236 1.45 -0.67 -14.09
CA ASP A 236 2.62 -1.17 -13.37
C ASP A 236 2.93 -0.33 -12.13
N ILE A 237 2.72 1.01 -12.18
CA ILE A 237 2.83 1.87 -11.00
C ILE A 237 1.73 1.53 -9.99
N ALA A 238 0.48 1.33 -10.44
CA ALA A 238 -0.63 1.00 -9.56
C ALA A 238 -0.44 -0.32 -8.81
N ILE A 239 -0.04 -1.40 -9.54
CA ILE A 239 0.20 -2.71 -8.92
C ILE A 239 1.47 -2.69 -8.06
N GLY A 240 2.51 -1.99 -8.52
CA GLY A 240 3.76 -1.81 -7.81
C GLY A 240 3.58 -1.09 -6.48
N ASN A 241 2.73 -0.06 -6.44
CA ASN A 241 2.36 0.62 -5.20
C ASN A 241 1.76 -0.36 -4.18
N VAL A 242 0.73 -1.14 -4.56
CA VAL A 242 0.06 -2.10 -3.67
C VAL A 242 1.02 -3.20 -3.20
N VAL A 243 1.76 -3.82 -4.13
CA VAL A 243 2.70 -4.91 -3.81
C VAL A 243 3.85 -4.40 -2.95
N GLY A 244 4.41 -3.23 -3.30
CA GLY A 244 5.49 -2.59 -2.55
C GLY A 244 5.08 -2.21 -1.14
N SER A 245 3.94 -1.52 -0.98
CA SER A 245 3.41 -1.15 0.33
C SER A 245 3.15 -2.38 1.21
N ASN A 246 2.65 -3.49 0.64
CA ASN A 246 2.46 -4.71 1.40
C ASN A 246 3.78 -5.32 1.89
N MET A 247 4.83 -5.36 1.06
CA MET A 247 6.15 -5.81 1.48
C MET A 247 6.74 -4.89 2.57
N PHE A 248 6.57 -3.58 2.43
CA PHE A 248 7.09 -2.60 3.40
C PHE A 248 6.36 -2.68 4.73
N ASN A 249 5.05 -2.87 4.73
CA ASN A 249 4.28 -3.08 5.94
C ASN A 249 4.76 -4.31 6.72
N LEU A 250 5.02 -5.41 6.05
CA LEU A 250 5.48 -6.64 6.70
C LEU A 250 6.93 -6.56 7.16
N LEU A 251 7.81 -5.95 6.38
CA LEU A 251 9.24 -5.92 6.69
C LEU A 251 9.64 -4.69 7.51
N ALA A 252 9.24 -3.49 7.09
CA ALA A 252 9.65 -2.25 7.74
C ALA A 252 8.72 -1.88 8.90
N VAL A 253 7.40 -1.85 8.70
CA VAL A 253 6.46 -1.41 9.74
C VAL A 253 6.49 -2.35 10.95
N ILE A 254 6.38 -3.68 10.73
CA ILE A 254 6.51 -4.67 11.81
C ILE A 254 7.94 -4.63 12.37
N GLY A 255 8.96 -4.62 11.51
CA GLY A 255 10.35 -4.61 11.95
C GLY A 255 10.70 -3.42 12.84
N ILE A 256 10.30 -2.20 12.47
CA ILE A 256 10.49 -0.99 13.29
C ILE A 256 9.78 -1.12 14.63
N ALA A 257 8.51 -1.53 14.62
CA ALA A 257 7.73 -1.66 15.84
C ALA A 257 8.34 -2.67 16.81
N VAL A 258 8.76 -3.83 16.31
CA VAL A 258 9.36 -4.91 17.13
C VAL A 258 10.75 -4.54 17.64
N VAL A 259 11.55 -3.80 16.88
CA VAL A 259 12.86 -3.31 17.36
C VAL A 259 12.69 -2.27 18.47
N ILE A 260 11.67 -1.42 18.40
CA ILE A 260 11.37 -0.43 19.45
C ILE A 260 10.79 -1.12 20.69
N ALA A 261 9.81 -2.01 20.49
CA ALA A 261 9.10 -2.70 21.58
C ALA A 261 8.81 -4.15 21.17
N PRO A 262 9.65 -5.13 21.56
CA PRO A 262 9.39 -6.55 21.37
C PRO A 262 8.03 -6.97 21.92
N MET A 263 7.36 -7.90 21.25
CA MET A 263 6.00 -8.32 21.59
C MET A 263 6.00 -9.73 22.19
N ASN A 264 5.44 -9.86 23.38
CA ASN A 264 5.16 -11.16 23.98
C ASN A 264 3.63 -11.34 24.11
N ASN A 265 3.14 -12.55 23.95
CA ASN A 265 1.71 -12.86 24.04
C ASN A 265 0.83 -12.14 23.00
N ILE A 266 1.25 -12.21 21.72
CA ILE A 266 0.42 -11.74 20.60
C ILE A 266 -0.88 -12.55 20.58
N PRO A 267 -2.07 -11.88 20.50
CA PRO A 267 -3.34 -12.58 20.44
C PRO A 267 -3.41 -13.60 19.28
N LEU A 268 -3.92 -14.79 19.58
CA LEU A 268 -4.03 -15.88 18.57
C LEU A 268 -4.90 -15.47 17.37
N GLU A 269 -5.79 -14.52 17.55
CA GLU A 269 -6.66 -13.97 16.51
C GLU A 269 -5.84 -13.32 15.40
N VAL A 270 -4.71 -12.71 15.73
CA VAL A 270 -3.80 -12.09 14.74
C VAL A 270 -3.32 -13.13 13.74
N LEU A 271 -2.89 -14.30 14.22
CA LEU A 271 -2.42 -15.38 13.33
C LEU A 271 -3.60 -16.13 12.69
N LYS A 272 -4.59 -16.55 13.47
CA LYS A 272 -5.66 -17.45 13.03
C LYS A 272 -6.75 -16.77 12.21
N ARG A 273 -6.87 -15.46 12.29
CA ARG A 273 -7.86 -14.66 11.58
C ARG A 273 -7.19 -13.69 10.60
N ASP A 274 -6.46 -12.71 11.12
CA ASP A 274 -6.02 -11.57 10.33
C ASP A 274 -4.94 -11.94 9.32
N TRP A 275 -3.93 -12.69 9.76
CA TRP A 275 -2.89 -13.19 8.88
C TRP A 275 -3.43 -14.17 7.83
N ILE A 276 -4.39 -15.05 8.19
CA ILE A 276 -5.01 -15.96 7.22
C ILE A 276 -5.78 -15.17 6.15
N VAL A 277 -6.54 -14.14 6.54
CA VAL A 277 -7.24 -13.28 5.58
C VAL A 277 -6.24 -12.60 4.65
N MET A 278 -5.15 -12.04 5.18
CA MET A 278 -4.09 -11.43 4.39
C MET A 278 -3.45 -12.44 3.42
N LEU A 279 -3.17 -13.67 3.89
CA LEU A 279 -2.62 -14.75 3.05
C LEU A 279 -3.57 -15.11 1.91
N LEU A 280 -4.86 -15.31 2.21
CA LEU A 280 -5.86 -15.65 1.20
C LEU A 280 -6.02 -14.54 0.15
N LEU A 281 -6.00 -13.28 0.58
CA LEU A 281 -6.02 -12.13 -0.33
C LEU A 281 -4.75 -12.06 -1.19
N THR A 282 -3.58 -12.39 -0.63
CA THR A 282 -2.31 -12.47 -1.40
C THR A 282 -2.35 -13.60 -2.43
N ILE A 283 -2.93 -14.74 -2.10
CA ILE A 283 -3.17 -15.85 -3.05
C ILE A 283 -4.15 -15.41 -4.14
N ALA A 284 -5.24 -14.72 -3.78
CA ALA A 284 -6.19 -14.20 -4.74
C ALA A 284 -5.54 -13.19 -5.69
N LEU A 285 -4.71 -12.27 -5.17
CA LEU A 285 -3.93 -11.34 -5.99
C LEU A 285 -3.02 -12.10 -6.97
N PHE A 286 -2.31 -13.12 -6.51
CA PHE A 286 -1.47 -13.95 -7.36
C PHE A 286 -2.29 -14.63 -8.47
N ALA A 287 -3.43 -15.22 -8.13
CA ALA A 287 -4.31 -15.88 -9.08
C ALA A 287 -4.89 -14.91 -10.14
N MET A 288 -5.29 -13.70 -9.74
CA MET A 288 -5.82 -12.67 -10.63
C MET A 288 -4.73 -12.07 -11.54
N ALA A 289 -3.54 -11.82 -10.97
CA ALA A 289 -2.41 -11.28 -11.70
C ALA A 289 -1.77 -12.27 -12.68
N TYR A 290 -1.91 -13.57 -12.41
CA TYR A 290 -1.33 -14.62 -13.24
C TYR A 290 -2.27 -14.95 -14.40
N GLY A 291 -1.91 -14.51 -15.61
CA GLY A 291 -2.67 -14.83 -16.83
C GLY A 291 -2.70 -16.33 -17.11
N PHE A 292 -3.85 -16.94 -16.91
CA PHE A 292 -4.07 -18.36 -17.23
C PHE A 292 -4.32 -18.58 -18.73
N ARG A 293 -3.84 -19.69 -19.28
CA ARG A 293 -4.08 -20.14 -20.66
C ARG A 293 -3.61 -19.14 -21.75
N GLY A 294 -2.47 -18.47 -21.51
CA GLY A 294 -1.89 -17.56 -22.50
C GLY A 294 -2.60 -16.20 -22.62
N ARG A 295 -3.51 -15.88 -21.69
CA ARG A 295 -4.08 -14.52 -21.56
C ARG A 295 -3.17 -13.66 -20.69
N ASP A 296 -3.08 -12.38 -21.03
CA ASP A 296 -2.43 -11.40 -20.15
C ASP A 296 -3.14 -11.34 -18.81
N GLY A 297 -2.39 -11.27 -17.73
CA GLY A 297 -2.93 -11.10 -16.40
C GLY A 297 -3.72 -9.80 -16.32
N ARG A 298 -4.93 -9.85 -15.74
CA ARG A 298 -5.78 -8.67 -15.65
C ARG A 298 -6.65 -8.78 -14.42
N ILE A 299 -6.66 -7.74 -13.59
CA ILE A 299 -7.64 -7.61 -12.51
C ILE A 299 -8.80 -6.79 -13.06
N ASN A 300 -9.93 -7.45 -13.25
CA ASN A 300 -11.10 -6.85 -13.87
C ASN A 300 -12.10 -6.32 -12.81
N ARG A 301 -13.17 -5.66 -13.28
CA ARG A 301 -14.17 -5.05 -12.39
C ARG A 301 -14.90 -6.06 -11.50
N VAL A 302 -15.12 -7.29 -11.99
CA VAL A 302 -15.79 -8.34 -11.21
C VAL A 302 -14.88 -8.80 -10.07
N GLU A 303 -13.62 -9.05 -10.37
CA GLU A 303 -12.59 -9.39 -9.37
C GLU A 303 -12.41 -8.26 -8.36
N GLY A 304 -12.39 -6.99 -8.82
CA GLY A 304 -12.39 -5.83 -7.94
C GLY A 304 -13.60 -5.77 -7.01
N THR A 305 -14.78 -6.09 -7.51
CA THR A 305 -16.01 -6.17 -6.69
C THR A 305 -15.90 -7.28 -5.64
N ILE A 306 -15.40 -8.46 -6.03
CA ILE A 306 -15.18 -9.57 -5.09
C ILE A 306 -14.21 -9.16 -3.98
N LEU A 307 -13.11 -8.49 -4.31
CA LEU A 307 -12.16 -7.98 -3.33
C LEU A 307 -12.80 -7.02 -2.33
N ILE A 308 -13.62 -6.07 -2.80
CA ILE A 308 -14.35 -5.14 -1.91
C ILE A 308 -15.35 -5.90 -1.03
N LEU A 309 -16.06 -6.88 -1.56
CA LEU A 309 -16.97 -7.69 -0.75
C LEU A 309 -16.23 -8.48 0.34
N CYS A 310 -15.04 -9.01 0.05
CA CYS A 310 -14.17 -9.62 1.06
C CYS A 310 -13.78 -8.62 2.15
N TYR A 311 -13.42 -7.39 1.77
CA TYR A 311 -13.10 -6.31 2.72
C TYR A 311 -14.28 -5.97 3.63
N VAL A 312 -15.46 -5.78 3.05
CA VAL A 312 -16.70 -5.49 3.80
C VAL A 312 -17.03 -6.64 4.75
N ALA A 313 -16.99 -7.89 4.26
CA ALA A 313 -17.26 -9.08 5.08
C ALA A 313 -16.28 -9.19 6.26
N TYR A 314 -14.97 -8.98 6.03
CA TYR A 314 -13.97 -8.99 7.09
C TYR A 314 -14.23 -7.92 8.15
N ASN A 315 -14.49 -6.66 7.74
CA ASN A 315 -14.76 -5.59 8.70
C ASN A 315 -16.09 -5.78 9.44
N THR A 316 -17.11 -6.30 8.77
CA THR A 316 -18.39 -6.66 9.43
C THR A 316 -18.18 -7.72 10.50
N TYR A 317 -17.39 -8.77 10.19
CA TYR A 317 -17.04 -9.81 11.15
C TYR A 317 -16.28 -9.25 12.37
N LEU A 318 -15.30 -8.35 12.13
CA LEU A 318 -14.57 -7.66 13.20
C LEU A 318 -15.52 -6.86 14.10
N GLY A 319 -16.41 -6.06 13.49
CA GLY A 319 -17.38 -5.25 14.22
C GLY A 319 -18.35 -6.07 15.05
N MET A 320 -18.82 -7.20 14.54
CA MET A 320 -19.72 -8.12 15.28
C MET A 320 -19.03 -8.74 16.50
N ASN A 321 -17.74 -9.08 16.40
CA ASN A 321 -16.99 -9.63 17.54
C ASN A 321 -16.75 -8.58 18.63
N LEU A 322 -16.57 -7.29 18.27
CA LEU A 322 -16.44 -6.19 19.24
C LEU A 322 -17.73 -5.88 19.99
N VAL A 323 -18.88 -6.12 19.39
CA VAL A 323 -20.19 -5.90 20.05
C VAL A 323 -20.53 -7.05 20.99
N ASN A 324 -19.98 -8.25 20.76
CA ASN A 324 -20.25 -9.46 21.54
C ASN A 324 -19.21 -9.76 22.63
N SER A 325 -18.10 -9.00 22.69
CA SER A 325 -17.05 -9.04 23.73
C SER A 325 -17.28 -7.96 24.80
#